data_5bfa5a7df6cdd8e2da23082e45d9a55b
#
_entry.id   5bfa5a7df6cdd8e2da23082e45d9a55b
#
_cell.length_a   1.000
_cell.length_b   1.000
_cell.length_c   1.000
_cell.angle_alpha   90.00
_cell.angle_beta   90.00
_cell.angle_gamma   90.00
#
_symmetry.space_group_name_H-M   'P 1'
#
loop_
_entity.id
_entity.type
_entity.pdbx_description
1 polymer ?
#
loop_
_entity_poly.entity_id
_entity_poly.type
_entity_poly.pdbx_seq_one_letter_code
_entity_poly.pdbx_strand_id
1 'polypeptide(L)'
;MTLYYQSTRNPENRVTASQAILKGIAEDGGLYVPVEHPKLPVPLADLVGKSYQKVAFTVMKAYFDDFSQEELQACIDGAYNSDKFDTPELTPVKKVGDAYYLELFHGQTIAFKDMALSILPYLMTTSAKKQGSDKEIVILTATSGDTGKAAMAGFADVPGTKIVVFYPKGGVSHIQELQMLTQKGDNTYVVGITSNFDDAQSQVKALFGDQALNQQIAEAGYQFSSANSINIGRLIPQVAYYVFAYLQLVSQGVIALGEAINVDVPTGNFGNILAAYYARQMGLPIKTFICASNKNNVLTDFFKTGVYDRQRPFYVTNSPSMDILISSNLERLIYHATGNDAAQTAAYMKQLVDQGHYQVTPQMQATYADFYGGYADEAQIEASIKAVYEATGYVLDPHTAVATSVYSDYRQETGDTRPTLIASTASPYKFPRSVMQSFQDLDPEVDDLTLVDQLEAISGVPQPAAVLEVKAAQIRHNEVVDVAGMKASILAKLGL
;
A
#
# COMPACT_ATOMS: atom_id res chain seq x y z
N MET A 1 5.32 -23.24 18.21
CA MET A 1 6.04 -23.61 16.97
C MET A 1 6.35 -22.31 16.24
N THR A 2 7.54 -22.21 15.66
CA THR A 2 7.91 -21.01 14.88
C THR A 2 7.13 -20.97 13.57
N LEU A 3 6.51 -19.84 13.26
CA LEU A 3 5.86 -19.61 11.98
C LEU A 3 6.92 -19.32 10.92
N TYR A 4 7.00 -20.18 9.92
CA TYR A 4 7.87 -19.98 8.78
C TYR A 4 7.14 -19.34 7.62
N TYR A 5 7.91 -18.64 6.78
CA TYR A 5 7.51 -18.11 5.50
C TYR A 5 8.19 -18.89 4.39
N GLN A 6 7.50 -19.04 3.26
CA GLN A 6 8.06 -19.71 2.09
C GLN A 6 7.77 -18.93 0.81
N SER A 7 8.54 -19.18 -0.23
CA SER A 7 8.29 -18.61 -1.54
C SER A 7 7.01 -19.19 -2.17
N THR A 8 6.24 -18.34 -2.84
CA THR A 8 5.11 -18.75 -3.68
C THR A 8 5.52 -19.63 -4.87
N ARG A 9 6.84 -19.72 -5.20
CA ARG A 9 7.36 -20.45 -6.36
C ARG A 9 8.30 -21.61 -6.00
N ASN A 10 8.75 -21.67 -4.74
CA ASN A 10 9.62 -22.75 -4.25
C ASN A 10 9.32 -23.04 -2.76
N PRO A 11 8.74 -24.19 -2.41
CA PRO A 11 8.37 -24.50 -1.03
C PRO A 11 9.57 -24.82 -0.12
N GLU A 12 10.75 -25.08 -0.69
CA GLU A 12 11.97 -25.34 0.07
C GLU A 12 12.66 -24.05 0.55
N ASN A 13 12.33 -22.91 -0.05
CA ASN A 13 12.83 -21.59 0.34
C ASN A 13 12.07 -21.08 1.58
N ARG A 14 12.35 -21.70 2.74
CA ARG A 14 11.72 -21.36 4.03
C ARG A 14 12.60 -20.47 4.86
N VAL A 15 12.01 -19.41 5.40
CA VAL A 15 12.68 -18.39 6.22
C VAL A 15 11.82 -18.01 7.42
N THR A 16 12.40 -17.38 8.44
CA THR A 16 11.64 -16.73 9.52
C THR A 16 11.05 -15.41 9.07
N ALA A 17 10.15 -14.81 9.87
CA ALA A 17 9.54 -13.52 9.54
C ALA A 17 10.60 -12.42 9.38
N SER A 18 11.57 -12.34 10.30
CA SER A 18 12.67 -11.36 10.23
C SER A 18 13.53 -11.52 8.96
N GLN A 19 13.80 -12.76 8.55
CA GLN A 19 14.51 -13.03 7.29
C GLN A 19 13.68 -12.62 6.07
N ALA A 20 12.38 -12.93 6.05
CA ALA A 20 11.48 -12.55 4.95
C ALA A 20 11.34 -11.01 4.79
N ILE A 21 11.24 -10.29 5.92
CA ILE A 21 11.19 -8.83 5.94
C ILE A 21 12.48 -8.22 5.37
N LEU A 22 13.63 -8.71 5.82
CA LEU A 22 14.94 -8.17 5.41
C LEU A 22 15.22 -8.46 3.93
N LYS A 23 14.91 -9.67 3.45
CA LYS A 23 15.06 -10.06 2.04
C LYS A 23 14.05 -9.35 1.12
N GLY A 24 12.81 -9.13 1.57
CA GLY A 24 11.74 -8.49 0.84
C GLY A 24 11.12 -9.34 -0.27
N ILE A 25 11.92 -10.10 -1.01
CA ILE A 25 11.52 -11.03 -2.08
C ILE A 25 12.38 -12.30 -1.98
N ALA A 26 11.84 -13.43 -2.41
CA ALA A 26 12.60 -14.68 -2.43
C ALA A 26 13.61 -14.71 -3.61
N GLU A 27 14.67 -15.52 -3.47
CA GLU A 27 15.77 -15.62 -4.44
C GLU A 27 15.30 -16.12 -5.82
N ASP A 28 14.22 -16.90 -5.85
CA ASP A 28 13.56 -17.40 -7.06
C ASP A 28 12.60 -16.38 -7.71
N GLY A 29 12.51 -15.17 -7.13
CA GLY A 29 11.60 -14.12 -7.55
C GLY A 29 10.15 -14.30 -7.10
N GLY A 30 9.85 -15.34 -6.32
CA GLY A 30 8.56 -15.55 -5.68
C GLY A 30 8.34 -14.65 -4.47
N LEU A 31 7.11 -14.56 -4.00
CA LEU A 31 6.74 -13.75 -2.87
C LEU A 31 6.67 -14.57 -1.58
N TYR A 32 7.11 -14.01 -0.46
CA TYR A 32 6.97 -14.70 0.81
C TYR A 32 5.52 -14.73 1.28
N VAL A 33 5.05 -15.92 1.67
CA VAL A 33 3.76 -16.19 2.31
C VAL A 33 3.97 -17.00 3.58
N PRO A 34 3.14 -16.85 4.63
CA PRO A 34 3.21 -17.73 5.78
C PRO A 34 2.86 -19.16 5.36
N VAL A 35 3.58 -20.15 5.88
CA VAL A 35 3.31 -21.58 5.62
C VAL A 35 1.90 -21.95 6.03
N GLU A 36 1.40 -21.33 7.10
CA GLU A 36 0.04 -21.40 7.57
C GLU A 36 -0.44 -20.04 8.07
N HIS A 37 -1.71 -19.71 7.90
CA HIS A 37 -2.25 -18.48 8.44
C HIS A 37 -2.52 -18.63 9.95
N PRO A 38 -1.89 -17.79 10.79
CA PRO A 38 -2.15 -17.82 12.21
C PRO A 38 -3.58 -17.34 12.48
N LYS A 39 -4.19 -17.89 13.53
CA LYS A 39 -5.43 -17.36 14.08
C LYS A 39 -5.13 -16.20 15.04
N LEU A 40 -6.13 -15.35 15.29
CA LEU A 40 -5.99 -14.37 16.36
C LEU A 40 -5.69 -15.10 17.69
N PRO A 41 -4.65 -14.68 18.41
CA PRO A 41 -4.22 -15.38 19.64
C PRO A 41 -5.15 -15.14 20.83
N VAL A 42 -6.08 -14.21 20.68
CA VAL A 42 -7.13 -13.90 21.68
C VAL A 42 -8.48 -13.75 21.00
N PRO A 43 -9.60 -13.97 21.72
CA PRO A 43 -10.92 -13.70 21.18
C PRO A 43 -11.10 -12.25 20.74
N LEU A 44 -11.85 -12.01 19.65
CA LEU A 44 -12.17 -10.65 19.19
C LEU A 44 -12.81 -9.80 20.28
N ALA A 45 -13.61 -10.41 21.18
CA ALA A 45 -14.24 -9.73 22.32
C ALA A 45 -13.23 -9.01 23.23
N ASP A 46 -12.05 -9.60 23.42
CA ASP A 46 -11.03 -9.04 24.32
C ASP A 46 -10.31 -7.83 23.68
N LEU A 47 -10.49 -7.62 22.39
CA LEU A 47 -9.91 -6.52 21.63
C LEU A 47 -10.88 -5.34 21.43
N VAL A 48 -12.17 -5.51 21.70
CA VAL A 48 -13.16 -4.43 21.58
C VAL A 48 -12.78 -3.28 22.53
N GLY A 49 -12.74 -2.05 22.01
CA GLY A 49 -12.37 -0.85 22.74
C GLY A 49 -10.87 -0.71 23.07
N LYS A 50 -10.01 -1.59 22.58
CA LYS A 50 -8.56 -1.43 22.71
C LYS A 50 -8.02 -0.41 21.68
N SER A 51 -6.86 0.18 21.98
CA SER A 51 -6.18 1.09 21.05
C SER A 51 -5.69 0.38 19.81
N TYR A 52 -5.45 1.16 18.73
CA TYR A 52 -4.86 0.65 17.50
C TYR A 52 -3.56 -0.10 17.76
N GLN A 53 -2.66 0.47 18.56
CA GLN A 53 -1.36 -0.12 18.90
C GLN A 53 -1.50 -1.52 19.51
N LYS A 54 -2.50 -1.68 20.41
CA LYS A 54 -2.76 -2.99 21.05
C LYS A 54 -3.26 -4.02 20.06
N VAL A 55 -4.16 -3.63 19.15
CA VAL A 55 -4.67 -4.50 18.08
C VAL A 55 -3.56 -4.85 17.10
N ALA A 56 -2.78 -3.84 16.68
CA ALA A 56 -1.64 -4.02 15.78
C ALA A 56 -0.59 -4.98 16.37
N PHE A 57 -0.25 -4.81 17.65
CA PHE A 57 0.64 -5.74 18.36
C PHE A 57 0.10 -7.18 18.32
N THR A 58 -1.18 -7.36 18.64
CA THR A 58 -1.80 -8.69 18.70
C THR A 58 -1.79 -9.38 17.34
N VAL A 59 -2.11 -8.66 16.26
CA VAL A 59 -2.10 -9.17 14.89
C VAL A 59 -0.68 -9.46 14.44
N MET A 60 0.22 -8.49 14.56
CA MET A 60 1.60 -8.64 14.06
C MET A 60 2.39 -9.68 14.84
N LYS A 61 2.17 -9.84 16.16
CA LYS A 61 2.86 -10.86 16.96
C LYS A 61 2.48 -12.28 16.52
N ALA A 62 1.27 -12.49 16.02
CA ALA A 62 0.87 -13.78 15.47
C ALA A 62 1.63 -14.11 14.15
N TYR A 63 1.93 -13.11 13.33
CA TYR A 63 2.68 -13.28 12.08
C TYR A 63 4.21 -13.19 12.28
N PHE A 64 4.68 -12.34 13.18
CA PHE A 64 6.11 -12.07 13.42
C PHE A 64 6.52 -12.72 14.77
N ASP A 65 6.35 -14.02 14.87
CA ASP A 65 6.54 -14.78 16.12
C ASP A 65 8.00 -14.85 16.57
N ASP A 66 8.95 -14.69 15.64
CA ASP A 66 10.39 -14.63 15.93
C ASP A 66 10.84 -13.26 16.51
N PHE A 67 9.99 -12.21 16.46
CA PHE A 67 10.24 -10.98 17.22
C PHE A 67 9.88 -11.18 18.70
N SER A 68 10.71 -10.68 19.63
CA SER A 68 10.32 -10.63 21.04
C SER A 68 9.14 -9.65 21.24
N GLN A 69 8.51 -9.69 22.42
CA GLN A 69 7.44 -8.73 22.74
C GLN A 69 7.99 -7.30 22.76
N GLU A 70 9.17 -7.11 23.36
CA GLU A 70 9.84 -5.82 23.48
C GLU A 70 10.26 -5.28 22.10
N GLU A 71 10.82 -6.13 21.25
CA GLU A 71 11.21 -5.75 19.88
C GLU A 71 10.01 -5.26 19.06
N LEU A 72 8.92 -6.03 19.07
CA LEU A 72 7.74 -5.67 18.29
C LEU A 72 7.02 -4.44 18.88
N GLN A 73 6.95 -4.32 20.22
CA GLN A 73 6.38 -3.16 20.86
C GLN A 73 7.16 -1.89 20.51
N ALA A 74 8.49 -1.94 20.53
CA ALA A 74 9.34 -0.81 20.15
C ALA A 74 9.11 -0.41 18.67
N CYS A 75 8.92 -1.37 17.76
CA CYS A 75 8.57 -1.08 16.36
C CYS A 75 7.20 -0.36 16.27
N ILE A 76 6.22 -0.80 17.02
CA ILE A 76 4.87 -0.23 17.03
C ILE A 76 4.88 1.19 17.62
N ASP A 77 5.56 1.39 18.75
CA ASP A 77 5.65 2.69 19.42
C ASP A 77 6.37 3.73 18.56
N GLY A 78 7.43 3.30 17.86
CA GLY A 78 8.14 4.14 16.90
C GLY A 78 7.35 4.51 15.67
N ALA A 79 6.39 3.67 15.27
CA ALA A 79 5.60 3.84 14.06
C ALA A 79 4.25 4.54 14.29
N TYR A 80 3.51 4.17 15.32
CA TYR A 80 2.10 4.52 15.51
C TYR A 80 1.92 5.44 16.71
N ASN A 81 2.24 6.71 16.52
CA ASN A 81 2.21 7.74 17.57
C ASN A 81 1.69 9.07 17.02
N SER A 82 1.48 10.04 17.92
CA SER A 82 0.95 11.38 17.61
C SER A 82 1.88 12.26 16.79
N ASP A 83 3.17 11.92 16.67
CA ASP A 83 4.10 12.67 15.82
C ASP A 83 3.96 12.32 14.35
N LYS A 84 3.38 11.14 14.07
CA LYS A 84 3.20 10.60 12.71
C LYS A 84 1.75 10.56 12.24
N PHE A 85 0.79 10.57 13.15
CA PHE A 85 -0.63 10.50 12.83
C PHE A 85 -1.41 11.59 13.56
N ASP A 86 -2.33 12.23 12.87
CA ASP A 86 -3.08 13.40 13.34
C ASP A 86 -4.35 13.04 14.13
N THR A 87 -4.67 11.74 14.29
CA THR A 87 -5.80 11.26 15.07
C THR A 87 -5.41 10.10 16.00
N PRO A 88 -5.95 10.04 17.24
CA PRO A 88 -5.66 8.97 18.19
C PRO A 88 -6.06 7.57 17.72
N GLU A 89 -7.11 7.46 16.92
CA GLU A 89 -7.59 6.21 16.33
C GLU A 89 -6.69 5.72 15.19
N LEU A 90 -5.82 6.53 14.63
CA LEU A 90 -4.98 6.33 13.46
C LEU A 90 -5.77 5.98 12.19
N THR A 91 -6.79 5.15 12.31
CA THR A 91 -7.64 4.67 11.20
C THR A 91 -9.11 4.67 11.63
N PRO A 92 -9.73 5.85 11.78
CA PRO A 92 -11.13 5.94 12.20
C PRO A 92 -12.08 5.41 11.12
N VAL A 93 -13.20 4.83 11.59
CA VAL A 93 -14.31 4.43 10.71
C VAL A 93 -15.41 5.47 10.78
N LYS A 94 -15.76 6.05 9.64
CA LYS A 94 -16.81 7.07 9.47
C LYS A 94 -18.01 6.49 8.73
N LYS A 95 -19.20 6.70 9.26
CA LYS A 95 -20.43 6.40 8.54
C LYS A 95 -20.72 7.53 7.55
N VAL A 96 -20.82 7.20 6.26
CA VAL A 96 -21.17 8.14 5.18
C VAL A 96 -22.23 7.49 4.31
N GLY A 97 -23.43 8.03 4.31
CA GLY A 97 -24.56 7.39 3.64
C GLY A 97 -24.83 5.99 4.17
N ASP A 98 -24.83 5.02 3.27
CA ASP A 98 -25.10 3.60 3.56
C ASP A 98 -23.83 2.77 3.81
N ALA A 99 -22.64 3.37 3.69
CA ALA A 99 -21.36 2.68 3.85
C ALA A 99 -20.56 3.22 5.04
N TYR A 100 -19.50 2.47 5.39
CA TYR A 100 -18.55 2.82 6.44
C TYR A 100 -17.17 2.99 5.83
N TYR A 101 -16.63 4.20 5.90
CA TYR A 101 -15.34 4.54 5.31
C TYR A 101 -14.24 4.37 6.36
N LEU A 102 -13.30 3.49 6.07
CA LEU A 102 -12.08 3.32 6.85
C LEU A 102 -11.05 4.35 6.37
N GLU A 103 -10.90 5.44 7.12
CA GLU A 103 -9.98 6.51 6.78
C GLU A 103 -8.53 6.10 7.07
N LEU A 104 -7.76 5.82 6.04
CA LEU A 104 -6.37 5.35 6.13
C LEU A 104 -5.35 6.45 5.82
N PHE A 105 -5.76 7.71 5.83
CA PHE A 105 -4.99 8.85 5.33
C PHE A 105 -4.59 9.87 6.42
N HIS A 106 -4.59 9.46 7.68
CA HIS A 106 -4.22 10.30 8.83
C HIS A 106 -2.73 10.34 9.13
N GLY A 107 -1.89 9.76 8.26
CA GLY A 107 -0.44 9.76 8.39
C GLY A 107 0.23 10.95 7.69
N GLN A 108 1.56 10.99 7.78
CA GLN A 108 2.40 12.11 7.32
C GLN A 108 2.31 12.39 5.81
N THR A 109 1.86 11.44 5.00
CA THR A 109 1.72 11.64 3.54
C THR A 109 0.27 11.58 3.07
N ILE A 110 -0.65 11.57 4.03
CA ILE A 110 -2.10 11.59 3.82
C ILE A 110 -2.60 10.50 2.86
N ALA A 111 -2.01 9.29 2.96
CA ALA A 111 -2.39 8.11 2.20
C ALA A 111 -2.16 6.82 3.00
N PHE A 112 -2.91 5.75 2.68
CA PHE A 112 -2.87 4.45 3.38
C PHE A 112 -1.48 3.82 3.49
N LYS A 113 -0.59 4.18 2.58
CA LYS A 113 0.78 3.65 2.54
C LYS A 113 1.56 3.97 3.81
N ASP A 114 1.21 5.06 4.49
CA ASP A 114 1.81 5.45 5.78
C ASP A 114 1.64 4.37 6.84
N MET A 115 0.51 3.64 6.84
CA MET A 115 0.24 2.59 7.81
C MET A 115 1.29 1.47 7.81
N ALA A 116 1.81 1.13 6.64
CA ALA A 116 2.83 0.09 6.52
C ALA A 116 4.25 0.66 6.43
N LEU A 117 4.44 1.82 5.81
CA LEU A 117 5.76 2.41 5.62
C LEU A 117 6.29 3.11 6.87
N SER A 118 5.44 3.53 7.80
CA SER A 118 5.88 4.07 9.10
C SER A 118 6.53 3.00 10.00
N ILE A 119 6.09 1.75 9.91
CA ILE A 119 6.63 0.66 10.74
C ILE A 119 7.75 -0.13 10.05
N LEU A 120 7.77 -0.18 8.71
CA LEU A 120 8.72 -0.99 7.96
C LEU A 120 10.19 -0.74 8.34
N PRO A 121 10.68 0.51 8.51
CA PRO A 121 12.08 0.74 8.87
C PRO A 121 12.45 0.13 10.22
N TYR A 122 11.56 0.16 11.21
CA TYR A 122 11.77 -0.45 12.52
C TYR A 122 11.80 -1.98 12.43
N LEU A 123 10.89 -2.56 11.64
CA LEU A 123 10.88 -4.00 11.37
C LEU A 123 12.17 -4.43 10.66
N MET A 124 12.64 -3.67 9.68
CA MET A 124 13.85 -3.99 8.93
C MET A 124 15.11 -3.88 9.78
N THR A 125 15.27 -2.82 10.57
CA THR A 125 16.44 -2.64 11.44
C THR A 125 16.49 -3.68 12.56
N THR A 126 15.34 -4.03 13.13
CA THR A 126 15.22 -5.12 14.10
C THR A 126 15.55 -6.45 13.44
N SER A 127 15.05 -6.71 12.23
CA SER A 127 15.36 -7.92 11.45
C SER A 127 16.86 -8.05 11.16
N ALA A 128 17.53 -6.95 10.74
CA ALA A 128 18.95 -6.94 10.49
C ALA A 128 19.77 -7.33 11.75
N LYS A 129 19.44 -6.71 12.89
CA LYS A 129 20.06 -7.05 14.18
C LYS A 129 19.88 -8.52 14.56
N LYS A 130 18.67 -9.09 14.35
CA LYS A 130 18.37 -10.52 14.60
C LYS A 130 19.17 -11.45 13.70
N GLN A 131 19.49 -11.02 12.49
CA GLN A 131 20.34 -11.78 11.55
C GLN A 131 21.83 -11.51 11.74
N GLY A 132 22.23 -10.77 12.78
CA GLY A 132 23.63 -10.45 13.07
C GLY A 132 24.25 -9.49 12.06
N SER A 133 23.45 -8.73 11.31
CA SER A 133 23.94 -7.70 10.41
C SER A 133 24.08 -6.37 11.15
N ASP A 134 25.25 -5.77 11.07
CA ASP A 134 25.57 -4.42 11.54
C ASP A 134 25.56 -3.37 10.41
N LYS A 135 25.23 -3.80 9.18
CA LYS A 135 25.19 -2.93 8.01
C LYS A 135 23.99 -2.00 8.04
N GLU A 136 24.22 -0.76 7.63
CA GLU A 136 23.14 0.21 7.42
C GLU A 136 22.32 -0.16 6.16
N ILE A 137 21.00 -0.13 6.30
CA ILE A 137 20.07 -0.52 5.22
C ILE A 137 19.88 0.67 4.29
N VAL A 138 20.16 0.50 3.01
CA VAL A 138 19.93 1.49 1.96
C VAL A 138 18.72 1.09 1.12
N ILE A 139 17.64 1.83 1.24
CA ILE A 139 16.45 1.63 0.42
C ILE A 139 16.64 2.36 -0.91
N LEU A 140 16.52 1.61 -2.01
CA LEU A 140 16.40 2.20 -3.34
C LEU A 140 14.98 2.04 -3.85
N THR A 141 14.39 3.10 -4.36
CA THR A 141 13.07 3.03 -4.96
C THR A 141 12.94 4.01 -6.13
N ALA A 142 12.29 3.56 -7.20
CA ALA A 142 11.72 4.45 -8.21
C ALA A 142 10.24 4.66 -7.86
N THR A 143 9.74 5.87 -8.05
CA THR A 143 8.36 6.22 -7.72
C THR A 143 7.71 7.05 -8.81
N SER A 144 6.41 6.83 -9.01
CA SER A 144 5.53 7.71 -9.76
C SER A 144 4.79 8.71 -8.86
N GLY A 145 5.22 8.86 -7.58
CA GLY A 145 4.69 9.81 -6.61
C GLY A 145 4.53 9.25 -5.19
N ASP A 146 3.41 8.65 -4.87
CA ASP A 146 2.96 8.32 -3.51
C ASP A 146 3.88 7.39 -2.72
N THR A 147 4.35 6.29 -3.33
CA THR A 147 5.13 5.28 -2.60
C THR A 147 6.48 5.81 -2.16
N GLY A 148 7.15 6.58 -3.03
CA GLY A 148 8.44 7.18 -2.69
C GLY A 148 8.31 8.17 -1.56
N LYS A 149 7.29 9.04 -1.60
CA LYS A 149 7.05 10.01 -0.53
C LYS A 149 6.74 9.33 0.80
N ALA A 150 5.84 8.34 0.81
CA ALA A 150 5.50 7.62 2.03
C ALA A 150 6.69 6.82 2.60
N ALA A 151 7.52 6.23 1.73
CA ALA A 151 8.75 5.56 2.15
C ALA A 151 9.74 6.56 2.78
N MET A 152 9.97 7.72 2.14
CA MET A 152 10.85 8.73 2.73
C MET A 152 10.37 9.21 4.09
N ALA A 153 9.07 9.53 4.23
CA ALA A 153 8.51 9.96 5.50
C ALA A 153 8.64 8.88 6.60
N GLY A 154 8.43 7.61 6.23
CA GLY A 154 8.57 6.48 7.16
C GLY A 154 10.01 6.23 7.60
N PHE A 155 10.98 6.38 6.68
CA PHE A 155 12.39 6.13 6.94
C PHE A 155 13.15 7.36 7.45
N ALA A 156 12.54 8.55 7.42
CA ALA A 156 13.19 9.79 7.86
C ALA A 156 13.72 9.66 9.30
N ASP A 157 15.02 9.91 9.44
CA ASP A 157 15.75 9.90 10.71
C ASP A 157 15.66 8.59 11.53
N VAL A 158 15.27 7.47 10.88
CA VAL A 158 15.33 6.16 11.53
C VAL A 158 16.77 5.64 11.50
N PRO A 159 17.40 5.44 12.69
CA PRO A 159 18.79 5.01 12.77
C PRO A 159 19.05 3.67 12.06
N GLY A 160 20.18 3.57 11.35
CA GLY A 160 20.57 2.37 10.61
C GLY A 160 19.90 2.23 9.25
N THR A 161 19.28 3.32 8.74
CA THR A 161 18.66 3.35 7.41
C THR A 161 19.07 4.57 6.60
N LYS A 162 19.14 4.42 5.29
CA LYS A 162 19.18 5.49 4.29
C LYS A 162 18.15 5.19 3.21
N ILE A 163 17.59 6.21 2.58
CA ILE A 163 16.66 6.03 1.47
C ILE A 163 17.00 6.97 0.32
N VAL A 164 17.10 6.40 -0.89
CA VAL A 164 17.29 7.13 -2.14
C VAL A 164 16.10 6.88 -3.04
N VAL A 165 15.38 7.96 -3.37
CA VAL A 165 14.18 7.93 -4.20
C VAL A 165 14.46 8.59 -5.54
N PHE A 166 14.20 7.86 -6.62
CA PHE A 166 14.26 8.36 -7.99
C PHE A 166 12.86 8.61 -8.52
N TYR A 167 12.62 9.77 -9.12
CA TYR A 167 11.32 10.09 -9.72
C TYR A 167 11.50 10.75 -11.09
N PRO A 168 10.58 10.53 -12.05
CA PRO A 168 10.63 11.20 -13.35
C PRO A 168 10.29 12.68 -13.17
N LYS A 169 11.25 13.57 -13.46
CA LYS A 169 11.03 15.01 -13.38
C LYS A 169 9.96 15.44 -14.38
N GLY A 170 8.89 16.08 -13.90
CA GLY A 170 7.72 16.43 -14.71
C GLY A 170 6.72 15.28 -14.94
N GLY A 171 6.97 14.09 -14.37
CA GLY A 171 6.08 12.92 -14.48
C GLY A 171 5.24 12.63 -13.22
N VAL A 172 5.19 13.56 -12.27
CA VAL A 172 4.39 13.48 -11.03
C VAL A 172 3.60 14.78 -10.85
N SER A 173 2.55 14.78 -10.03
CA SER A 173 1.80 16.01 -9.76
C SER A 173 2.68 17.03 -9.01
N HIS A 174 2.35 18.30 -9.13
CA HIS A 174 3.12 19.37 -8.48
C HIS A 174 3.20 19.21 -6.96
N ILE A 175 2.08 18.84 -6.31
CA ILE A 175 2.06 18.56 -4.87
C ILE A 175 2.94 17.35 -4.52
N GLN A 176 2.88 16.28 -5.28
CA GLN A 176 3.73 15.10 -5.04
C GLN A 176 5.21 15.44 -5.20
N GLU A 177 5.57 16.24 -6.22
CA GLU A 177 6.95 16.70 -6.40
C GLU A 177 7.40 17.55 -5.22
N LEU A 178 6.61 18.57 -4.83
CA LEU A 178 6.91 19.41 -3.67
C LEU A 178 7.07 18.59 -2.39
N GLN A 179 6.17 17.64 -2.14
CA GLN A 179 6.28 16.74 -0.99
C GLN A 179 7.59 15.96 -0.94
N MET A 180 8.12 15.54 -2.10
CA MET A 180 9.42 14.86 -2.18
C MET A 180 10.59 15.84 -2.01
N LEU A 181 10.58 16.96 -2.75
CA LEU A 181 11.68 17.93 -2.75
C LEU A 181 11.86 18.63 -1.40
N THR A 182 10.81 18.72 -0.60
CA THR A 182 10.82 19.36 0.73
C THR A 182 11.01 18.35 1.88
N GLN A 183 11.11 17.03 1.60
CA GLN A 183 11.23 16.00 2.62
C GLN A 183 12.39 16.28 3.56
N LYS A 184 12.12 16.28 4.85
CA LYS A 184 13.10 16.39 5.95
C LYS A 184 13.72 15.00 6.22
N GLY A 185 14.83 15.00 6.95
CA GLY A 185 15.56 13.80 7.36
C GLY A 185 16.97 13.78 6.76
N ASP A 186 17.97 13.56 7.61
CA ASP A 186 19.39 13.59 7.19
C ASP A 186 19.80 12.32 6.43
N ASN A 187 18.97 11.29 6.49
CA ASN A 187 19.13 10.00 5.80
C ASN A 187 18.27 9.85 4.55
N THR A 188 17.55 10.91 4.12
CA THR A 188 16.64 10.88 2.96
C THR A 188 17.22 11.62 1.77
N TYR A 189 17.16 11.03 0.58
CA TYR A 189 17.69 11.60 -0.66
C TYR A 189 16.68 11.44 -1.78
N VAL A 190 16.45 12.54 -2.53
CA VAL A 190 15.55 12.56 -3.69
C VAL A 190 16.33 13.01 -4.91
N VAL A 191 16.18 12.27 -6.00
CA VAL A 191 16.88 12.53 -7.26
C VAL A 191 15.87 12.47 -8.40
N GLY A 192 15.71 13.60 -9.10
CA GLY A 192 14.96 13.66 -10.34
C GLY A 192 15.72 12.96 -11.47
N ILE A 193 15.01 12.28 -12.34
CA ILE A 193 15.60 11.72 -13.56
C ILE A 193 15.01 12.38 -14.81
N THR A 194 15.85 12.54 -15.84
CA THR A 194 15.44 13.10 -17.14
C THR A 194 14.81 12.09 -18.08
N SER A 195 14.16 11.06 -17.50
CA SER A 195 13.49 9.97 -18.22
C SER A 195 12.15 9.63 -17.55
N ASN A 196 11.48 8.59 -18.01
CA ASN A 196 10.19 8.13 -17.50
C ASN A 196 10.34 7.19 -16.28
N PHE A 197 9.20 6.84 -15.68
CA PHE A 197 9.15 5.95 -14.51
C PHE A 197 9.66 4.53 -14.81
N ASP A 198 9.36 3.98 -15.99
CA ASP A 198 9.74 2.61 -16.34
C ASP A 198 11.25 2.46 -16.49
N ASP A 199 11.92 3.48 -17.04
CA ASP A 199 13.38 3.53 -17.12
C ASP A 199 14.01 3.63 -15.73
N ALA A 200 13.46 4.47 -14.85
CA ALA A 200 13.91 4.55 -13.46
C ALA A 200 13.78 3.22 -12.73
N GLN A 201 12.62 2.57 -12.86
CA GLN A 201 12.35 1.28 -12.21
C GLN A 201 13.26 0.17 -12.75
N SER A 202 13.48 0.16 -14.07
CA SER A 202 14.37 -0.80 -14.71
C SER A 202 15.81 -0.63 -14.23
N GLN A 203 16.28 0.62 -14.13
CA GLN A 203 17.62 0.91 -13.62
C GLN A 203 17.77 0.56 -12.14
N VAL A 204 16.78 0.85 -11.29
CA VAL A 204 16.81 0.41 -9.89
C VAL A 204 16.93 -1.12 -9.79
N LYS A 205 16.19 -1.87 -10.61
CA LYS A 205 16.33 -3.34 -10.66
C LYS A 205 17.71 -3.78 -11.11
N ALA A 206 18.29 -3.11 -12.12
CA ALA A 206 19.64 -3.40 -12.58
C ALA A 206 20.69 -3.14 -11.48
N LEU A 207 20.56 -2.05 -10.72
CA LEU A 207 21.44 -1.73 -9.60
C LEU A 207 21.35 -2.74 -8.45
N PHE A 208 20.16 -3.29 -8.15
CA PHE A 208 20.03 -4.41 -7.21
C PHE A 208 20.76 -5.67 -7.69
N GLY A 209 20.83 -5.92 -9.00
CA GLY A 209 21.51 -7.04 -9.61
C GLY A 209 23.03 -6.83 -9.85
N ASP A 210 23.54 -5.60 -9.68
CA ASP A 210 24.95 -5.26 -9.90
C ASP A 210 25.83 -5.81 -8.76
N GLN A 211 26.45 -6.96 -8.98
CA GLN A 211 27.28 -7.64 -7.97
C GLN A 211 28.47 -6.79 -7.52
N ALA A 212 29.11 -6.06 -8.44
CA ALA A 212 30.27 -5.23 -8.11
C ALA A 212 29.85 -4.05 -7.22
N LEU A 213 28.72 -3.42 -7.52
CA LEU A 213 28.15 -2.37 -6.67
C LEU A 213 27.76 -2.93 -5.29
N ASN A 214 27.07 -4.07 -5.26
CA ASN A 214 26.66 -4.70 -4.00
C ASN A 214 27.87 -5.04 -3.11
N GLN A 215 28.97 -5.52 -3.70
CA GLN A 215 30.20 -5.76 -2.97
C GLN A 215 30.82 -4.47 -2.44
N GLN A 216 30.92 -3.44 -3.28
CA GLN A 216 31.46 -2.12 -2.91
C GLN A 216 30.74 -1.51 -1.72
N ILE A 217 29.39 -1.48 -1.75
CA ILE A 217 28.61 -0.92 -0.65
C ILE A 217 28.68 -1.81 0.60
N ALA A 218 28.79 -3.15 0.43
CA ALA A 218 28.90 -4.07 1.54
C ALA A 218 30.22 -3.92 2.31
N GLU A 219 31.34 -3.65 1.61
CA GLU A 219 32.65 -3.34 2.19
C GLU A 219 32.64 -2.00 2.94
N ALA A 220 31.76 -1.06 2.51
CA ALA A 220 31.58 0.23 3.17
C ALA A 220 30.53 0.19 4.32
N GLY A 221 30.01 -0.99 4.68
CA GLY A 221 29.07 -1.14 5.79
C GLY A 221 27.60 -0.92 5.42
N TYR A 222 27.26 -0.98 4.13
CA TYR A 222 25.87 -0.82 3.65
C TYR A 222 25.31 -2.12 3.05
N GLN A 223 23.99 -2.20 2.99
CA GLN A 223 23.27 -3.23 2.23
C GLN A 223 22.01 -2.67 1.58
N PHE A 224 21.78 -3.02 0.32
CA PHE A 224 20.54 -2.64 -0.35
C PHE A 224 19.35 -3.44 0.17
N SER A 225 18.19 -2.79 0.25
CA SER A 225 16.91 -3.43 0.46
C SER A 225 15.80 -2.65 -0.25
N SER A 226 14.61 -3.25 -0.32
CA SER A 226 13.46 -2.69 -1.03
C SER A 226 12.27 -2.49 -0.09
N ALA A 227 11.66 -1.32 -0.18
CA ALA A 227 10.41 -0.98 0.48
C ALA A 227 9.17 -1.23 -0.41
N ASN A 228 9.23 -2.11 -1.40
CA ASN A 228 8.14 -2.41 -2.33
C ASN A 228 6.94 -3.05 -1.63
N SER A 229 5.74 -2.93 -2.26
CA SER A 229 4.48 -3.48 -1.73
C SER A 229 4.47 -5.01 -1.58
N ILE A 230 5.40 -5.70 -2.23
CA ILE A 230 5.55 -7.16 -2.15
C ILE A 230 6.25 -7.62 -0.86
N ASN A 231 6.94 -6.73 -0.14
CA ASN A 231 7.58 -7.07 1.13
C ASN A 231 6.51 -7.46 2.16
N ILE A 232 6.70 -8.60 2.83
CA ILE A 232 5.78 -9.09 3.85
C ILE A 232 5.67 -8.11 5.04
N GLY A 233 6.74 -7.36 5.34
CA GLY A 233 6.76 -6.28 6.32
C GLY A 233 5.88 -5.08 5.96
N ARG A 234 5.41 -4.99 4.69
CA ARG A 234 4.38 -4.04 4.26
C ARG A 234 2.98 -4.64 4.22
N LEU A 235 2.86 -5.93 3.98
CA LEU A 235 1.56 -6.60 3.90
C LEU A 235 0.94 -6.81 5.29
N ILE A 236 1.69 -7.38 6.21
CA ILE A 236 1.15 -7.78 7.52
C ILE A 236 0.65 -6.60 8.37
N PRO A 237 1.34 -5.44 8.45
CA PRO A 237 0.81 -4.29 9.18
C PRO A 237 -0.58 -3.84 8.70
N GLN A 238 -0.91 -4.07 7.43
CA GLN A 238 -2.21 -3.73 6.87
C GLN A 238 -3.35 -4.65 7.37
N VAL A 239 -3.05 -5.85 7.82
CA VAL A 239 -4.06 -6.74 8.43
C VAL A 239 -4.64 -6.11 9.70
N ALA A 240 -3.81 -5.39 10.46
CA ALA A 240 -4.19 -4.79 11.73
C ALA A 240 -5.33 -3.78 11.61
N TYR A 241 -5.31 -2.92 10.60
CA TYR A 241 -6.36 -1.91 10.47
C TYR A 241 -7.73 -2.49 10.06
N TYR A 242 -7.79 -3.64 9.39
CA TYR A 242 -9.06 -4.33 9.14
C TYR A 242 -9.63 -4.95 10.40
N VAL A 243 -8.78 -5.56 11.22
CA VAL A 243 -9.22 -6.08 12.54
C VAL A 243 -9.71 -4.91 13.40
N PHE A 244 -8.95 -3.81 13.47
CA PHE A 244 -9.32 -2.65 14.25
C PHE A 244 -10.62 -1.99 13.75
N ALA A 245 -10.80 -1.86 12.42
CA ALA A 245 -12.02 -1.31 11.83
C ALA A 245 -13.26 -2.16 12.17
N TYR A 246 -13.15 -3.49 12.10
CA TYR A 246 -14.22 -4.38 12.51
C TYR A 246 -14.61 -4.14 13.98
N LEU A 247 -13.64 -4.02 14.86
CA LEU A 247 -13.87 -3.76 16.28
C LEU A 247 -14.49 -2.37 16.52
N GLN A 248 -14.17 -1.37 15.70
CA GLN A 248 -14.84 -0.07 15.73
C GLN A 248 -16.32 -0.20 15.36
N LEU A 249 -16.68 -0.96 14.31
CA LEU A 249 -18.08 -1.20 13.95
C LEU A 249 -18.85 -1.89 15.09
N VAL A 250 -18.22 -2.84 15.77
CA VAL A 250 -18.82 -3.46 16.98
C VAL A 250 -18.98 -2.43 18.11
N SER A 251 -17.95 -1.63 18.40
CA SER A 251 -17.99 -0.61 19.46
C SER A 251 -18.99 0.50 19.18
N GLN A 252 -19.23 0.83 17.92
CA GLN A 252 -20.22 1.81 17.47
C GLN A 252 -21.66 1.23 17.44
N GLY A 253 -21.83 -0.06 17.73
CA GLY A 253 -23.13 -0.73 17.71
C GLY A 253 -23.72 -0.93 16.31
N VAL A 254 -22.87 -0.89 15.27
CA VAL A 254 -23.26 -1.08 13.88
C VAL A 254 -23.53 -2.56 13.60
N ILE A 255 -22.71 -3.43 14.17
CA ILE A 255 -22.80 -4.89 14.05
C ILE A 255 -22.66 -5.54 15.43
N ALA A 256 -23.24 -6.72 15.57
CA ALA A 256 -22.95 -7.60 16.69
C ALA A 256 -21.59 -8.29 16.47
N LEU A 257 -20.92 -8.65 17.57
CA LEU A 257 -19.67 -9.41 17.48
C LEU A 257 -19.89 -10.77 16.80
N GLY A 258 -19.13 -11.05 15.75
CA GLY A 258 -19.28 -12.25 14.92
C GLY A 258 -20.18 -12.06 13.71
N GLU A 259 -20.87 -10.93 13.58
CA GLU A 259 -21.64 -10.59 12.38
C GLU A 259 -20.71 -10.28 11.21
N ALA A 260 -21.05 -10.81 10.03
CA ALA A 260 -20.21 -10.66 8.85
C ALA A 260 -20.41 -9.31 8.16
N ILE A 261 -19.28 -8.74 7.69
CA ILE A 261 -19.24 -7.51 6.89
C ILE A 261 -18.71 -7.79 5.49
N ASN A 262 -18.91 -6.85 4.58
CA ASN A 262 -18.17 -6.78 3.32
C ASN A 262 -17.01 -5.78 3.43
N VAL A 263 -15.98 -5.97 2.61
CA VAL A 263 -14.85 -5.03 2.50
C VAL A 263 -14.68 -4.64 1.05
N ASP A 264 -14.64 -3.35 0.78
CA ASP A 264 -14.43 -2.78 -0.55
C ASP A 264 -13.11 -2.00 -0.58
N VAL A 265 -12.31 -2.29 -1.59
CA VAL A 265 -10.94 -1.76 -1.66
C VAL A 265 -10.62 -1.26 -3.07
N PRO A 266 -10.26 0.04 -3.20
CA PRO A 266 -9.67 0.53 -4.45
C PRO A 266 -8.33 -0.16 -4.65
N THR A 267 -8.22 -0.96 -5.72
CA THR A 267 -7.17 -1.97 -5.83
C THR A 267 -6.28 -1.77 -7.06
N GLY A 268 -4.97 -1.63 -6.80
CA GLY A 268 -3.91 -1.72 -7.81
C GLY A 268 -3.05 -2.97 -7.60
N ASN A 269 -1.98 -2.86 -6.81
CA ASN A 269 -1.02 -3.95 -6.54
C ASN A 269 -1.52 -5.04 -5.56
N PHE A 270 -2.81 -5.08 -5.28
CA PHE A 270 -3.49 -6.11 -4.50
C PHE A 270 -3.06 -6.24 -3.02
N GLY A 271 -2.14 -5.43 -2.52
CA GLY A 271 -1.63 -5.55 -1.14
C GLY A 271 -2.71 -5.27 -0.09
N ASN A 272 -3.47 -4.20 -0.26
CA ASN A 272 -4.48 -3.76 0.69
C ASN A 272 -5.63 -4.79 0.81
N ILE A 273 -6.24 -5.20 -0.30
CA ILE A 273 -7.33 -6.19 -0.28
C ILE A 273 -6.86 -7.59 0.17
N LEU A 274 -5.61 -7.95 -0.15
CA LEU A 274 -5.00 -9.18 0.36
C LEU A 274 -4.83 -9.15 1.89
N ALA A 275 -4.55 -7.98 2.47
CA ALA A 275 -4.51 -7.84 3.92
C ALA A 275 -5.89 -8.08 4.56
N ALA A 276 -6.98 -7.64 3.93
CA ALA A 276 -8.34 -8.00 4.35
C ALA A 276 -8.59 -9.51 4.24
N TYR A 277 -8.12 -10.15 3.17
CA TYR A 277 -8.18 -11.59 3.02
C TYR A 277 -7.40 -12.31 4.14
N TYR A 278 -6.22 -11.82 4.50
CA TYR A 278 -5.43 -12.37 5.62
C TYR A 278 -6.13 -12.15 6.98
N ALA A 279 -6.81 -11.01 7.18
CA ALA A 279 -7.64 -10.80 8.36
C ALA A 279 -8.77 -11.84 8.47
N ARG A 280 -9.42 -12.19 7.35
CA ARG A 280 -10.40 -13.29 7.32
C ARG A 280 -9.75 -14.63 7.66
N GLN A 281 -8.55 -14.92 7.18
CA GLN A 281 -7.85 -16.16 7.54
C GLN A 281 -7.52 -16.24 9.04
N MET A 282 -7.29 -15.08 9.69
CA MET A 282 -7.15 -15.01 11.15
C MET A 282 -8.45 -15.21 11.91
N GLY A 283 -9.60 -15.19 11.25
CA GLY A 283 -10.92 -15.40 11.85
C GLY A 283 -11.84 -14.19 11.87
N LEU A 284 -11.47 -13.08 11.17
CA LEU A 284 -12.35 -11.92 11.03
C LEU A 284 -13.55 -12.27 10.14
N PRO A 285 -14.82 -11.97 10.53
CA PRO A 285 -16.00 -12.34 9.73
C PRO A 285 -16.16 -11.39 8.53
N ILE A 286 -15.47 -11.67 7.44
CA ILE A 286 -15.61 -10.97 6.15
C ILE A 286 -16.30 -11.90 5.17
N LYS A 287 -17.41 -11.45 4.57
CA LYS A 287 -18.21 -12.23 3.61
C LYS A 287 -17.73 -12.01 2.18
N THR A 288 -17.65 -10.78 1.73
CA THR A 288 -17.31 -10.44 0.35
C THR A 288 -16.16 -9.44 0.32
N PHE A 289 -15.23 -9.63 -0.61
CA PHE A 289 -14.19 -8.69 -0.97
C PHE A 289 -14.55 -8.04 -2.30
N ILE A 290 -14.85 -6.75 -2.27
CA ILE A 290 -15.14 -5.97 -3.48
C ILE A 290 -13.81 -5.39 -3.96
N CYS A 291 -13.34 -5.89 -5.09
CA CYS A 291 -12.09 -5.47 -5.72
C CYS A 291 -12.41 -4.42 -6.77
N ALA A 292 -12.27 -3.15 -6.40
CA ALA A 292 -12.60 -2.03 -7.26
C ALA A 292 -11.38 -1.61 -8.10
N SER A 293 -11.52 -1.57 -9.41
CA SER A 293 -10.51 -1.10 -10.37
C SER A 293 -10.90 0.23 -10.99
N ASN A 294 -9.91 0.99 -11.46
CA ASN A 294 -10.19 2.09 -12.40
C ASN A 294 -10.26 1.54 -13.84
N LYS A 295 -10.12 2.40 -14.85
CA LYS A 295 -10.14 2.02 -16.27
C LYS A 295 -9.09 0.96 -16.64
N ASN A 296 -8.01 0.83 -15.86
CA ASN A 296 -7.06 -0.29 -15.96
C ASN A 296 -7.62 -1.52 -15.22
N ASN A 297 -8.66 -2.12 -15.77
CA ASN A 297 -9.55 -3.08 -15.10
C ASN A 297 -9.14 -4.55 -15.20
N VAL A 298 -7.84 -4.84 -15.28
CA VAL A 298 -7.32 -6.23 -15.40
C VAL A 298 -7.81 -7.16 -14.28
N LEU A 299 -7.92 -6.66 -13.05
CA LEU A 299 -8.43 -7.44 -11.92
C LEU A 299 -9.93 -7.72 -12.04
N THR A 300 -10.71 -6.77 -12.51
CA THR A 300 -12.15 -6.96 -12.76
C THR A 300 -12.39 -8.11 -13.74
N ASP A 301 -11.68 -8.11 -14.85
CA ASP A 301 -11.78 -9.18 -15.86
C ASP A 301 -11.30 -10.52 -15.30
N PHE A 302 -10.21 -10.51 -14.53
CA PHE A 302 -9.69 -11.71 -13.89
C PHE A 302 -10.72 -12.36 -12.94
N PHE A 303 -11.35 -11.58 -12.05
CA PHE A 303 -12.35 -12.13 -11.13
C PHE A 303 -13.62 -12.61 -11.84
N LYS A 304 -13.99 -11.99 -12.96
CA LYS A 304 -15.15 -12.41 -13.77
C LYS A 304 -14.90 -13.64 -14.62
N THR A 305 -13.68 -13.79 -15.17
CA THR A 305 -13.41 -14.79 -16.21
C THR A 305 -12.40 -15.87 -15.81
N GLY A 306 -11.59 -15.61 -14.80
CA GLY A 306 -10.42 -16.44 -14.46
C GLY A 306 -9.22 -16.26 -15.40
N VAL A 307 -9.31 -15.31 -16.34
CA VAL A 307 -8.20 -14.98 -17.25
C VAL A 307 -7.53 -13.71 -16.78
N TYR A 308 -6.23 -13.78 -16.53
CA TYR A 308 -5.40 -12.61 -16.30
C TYR A 308 -4.64 -12.27 -17.61
N ASP A 309 -4.92 -11.11 -18.19
CA ASP A 309 -4.32 -10.68 -19.45
C ASP A 309 -3.78 -9.25 -19.32
N ARG A 310 -2.43 -9.12 -19.43
CA ARG A 310 -1.75 -7.82 -19.42
C ARG A 310 -1.60 -7.17 -20.81
N GLN A 311 -1.98 -7.87 -21.86
CA GLN A 311 -1.87 -7.40 -23.25
C GLN A 311 -3.07 -6.52 -23.60
N ARG A 312 -3.13 -5.37 -22.95
CA ARG A 312 -4.19 -4.37 -23.10
C ARG A 312 -3.63 -2.96 -23.07
N PRO A 313 -4.38 -1.94 -23.52
CA PRO A 313 -3.97 -0.55 -23.39
C PRO A 313 -3.73 -0.18 -21.91
N PHE A 314 -2.70 0.63 -21.69
CA PHE A 314 -2.46 1.29 -20.41
C PHE A 314 -3.05 2.69 -20.44
N TYR A 315 -3.81 3.06 -19.42
CA TYR A 315 -4.43 4.35 -19.28
C TYR A 315 -3.83 5.10 -18.09
N VAL A 316 -3.45 6.35 -18.31
CA VAL A 316 -3.13 7.29 -17.23
C VAL A 316 -4.44 7.91 -16.78
N THR A 317 -4.81 7.74 -15.52
CA THR A 317 -6.10 8.13 -14.97
C THR A 317 -5.98 9.17 -13.87
N ASN A 318 -7.13 9.67 -13.37
CA ASN A 318 -7.19 10.54 -12.21
C ASN A 318 -7.01 9.80 -10.86
N SER A 319 -6.90 8.46 -10.89
CA SER A 319 -6.59 7.60 -9.72
C SER A 319 -5.28 6.83 -9.91
N PRO A 320 -4.13 7.52 -10.02
CA PRO A 320 -2.87 6.97 -10.56
C PRO A 320 -2.27 5.82 -9.74
N SER A 321 -2.58 5.71 -8.45
CA SER A 321 -2.08 4.58 -7.63
C SER A 321 -2.67 3.22 -8.03
N MET A 322 -3.71 3.22 -8.88
CA MET A 322 -4.38 2.03 -9.42
C MET A 322 -4.02 1.78 -10.89
N ASP A 323 -3.20 2.63 -11.51
CA ASP A 323 -2.76 2.48 -12.90
C ASP A 323 -1.73 1.35 -13.01
N ILE A 324 -2.22 0.14 -13.23
CA ILE A 324 -1.40 -1.07 -13.34
C ILE A 324 -1.91 -2.00 -14.44
N LEU A 325 -0.98 -2.75 -15.04
CA LEU A 325 -1.28 -3.91 -15.87
C LEU A 325 -0.85 -5.23 -15.21
N ILE A 326 0.04 -5.16 -14.22
CA ILE A 326 0.47 -6.31 -13.41
C ILE A 326 0.23 -5.99 -11.93
N SER A 327 -0.68 -6.75 -11.33
CA SER A 327 -1.03 -6.65 -9.91
C SER A 327 -0.14 -7.59 -9.10
N SER A 328 0.92 -7.05 -8.51
CA SER A 328 2.05 -7.84 -8.00
C SER A 328 1.69 -8.81 -6.86
N ASN A 329 0.83 -8.40 -5.91
CA ASN A 329 0.46 -9.27 -4.79
C ASN A 329 -0.65 -10.28 -5.12
N LEU A 330 -1.26 -10.21 -6.31
CA LEU A 330 -2.23 -11.22 -6.75
C LEU A 330 -1.61 -12.62 -6.78
N GLU A 331 -0.30 -12.71 -7.04
CA GLU A 331 0.44 -13.97 -6.99
C GLU A 331 0.24 -14.73 -5.67
N ARG A 332 0.10 -14.02 -4.54
CA ARG A 332 -0.18 -14.65 -3.25
C ARG A 332 -1.58 -15.28 -3.19
N LEU A 333 -2.60 -14.61 -3.77
CA LEU A 333 -3.93 -15.19 -3.88
C LEU A 333 -3.94 -16.41 -4.82
N ILE A 334 -3.23 -16.33 -5.96
CA ILE A 334 -3.07 -17.45 -6.89
C ILE A 334 -2.43 -18.64 -6.18
N TYR A 335 -1.36 -18.41 -5.42
CA TYR A 335 -0.71 -19.45 -4.62
C TYR A 335 -1.69 -20.14 -3.66
N HIS A 336 -2.50 -19.38 -2.91
CA HIS A 336 -3.52 -19.96 -2.04
C HIS A 336 -4.61 -20.70 -2.84
N ALA A 337 -5.00 -20.18 -3.99
CA ALA A 337 -6.03 -20.80 -4.85
C ALA A 337 -5.56 -22.11 -5.51
N THR A 338 -4.25 -22.32 -5.70
CA THR A 338 -3.69 -23.62 -6.14
C THR A 338 -3.66 -24.67 -5.02
N GLY A 339 -4.11 -24.34 -3.80
CA GLY A 339 -3.91 -25.19 -2.64
C GLY A 339 -2.49 -25.17 -2.10
N ASN A 340 -1.80 -24.06 -2.28
CA ASN A 340 -0.39 -23.81 -1.93
C ASN A 340 0.61 -24.60 -2.78
N ASP A 341 0.28 -24.88 -4.04
CA ASP A 341 1.19 -25.50 -5.01
C ASP A 341 2.13 -24.46 -5.63
N ALA A 342 3.37 -24.47 -5.18
CA ALA A 342 4.40 -23.55 -5.65
C ALA A 342 4.81 -23.80 -7.12
N ALA A 343 4.81 -25.05 -7.57
CA ALA A 343 5.17 -25.37 -8.96
C ALA A 343 4.09 -24.87 -9.93
N GLN A 344 2.82 -25.06 -9.59
CA GLN A 344 1.71 -24.54 -10.38
C GLN A 344 1.68 -23.00 -10.38
N THR A 345 1.96 -22.36 -9.26
CA THR A 345 2.07 -20.90 -9.16
C THR A 345 3.21 -20.38 -10.04
N ALA A 346 4.39 -20.98 -9.95
CA ALA A 346 5.53 -20.62 -10.80
C ALA A 346 5.21 -20.75 -12.30
N ALA A 347 4.45 -21.79 -12.69
CA ALA A 347 4.01 -21.98 -14.06
C ALA A 347 3.08 -20.85 -14.55
N TYR A 348 2.12 -20.40 -13.73
CA TYR A 348 1.28 -19.24 -14.07
C TYR A 348 2.08 -17.95 -14.20
N MET A 349 3.01 -17.69 -13.26
CA MET A 349 3.84 -16.49 -13.32
C MET A 349 4.76 -16.52 -14.55
N LYS A 350 5.27 -17.69 -14.94
CA LYS A 350 6.03 -17.86 -16.18
C LYS A 350 5.17 -17.60 -17.41
N GLN A 351 3.93 -18.10 -17.48
CA GLN A 351 3.01 -17.80 -18.56
C GLN A 351 2.74 -16.29 -18.69
N LEU A 352 2.54 -15.60 -17.56
CA LEU A 352 2.35 -14.16 -17.56
C LEU A 352 3.56 -13.41 -18.15
N VAL A 353 4.78 -13.87 -17.88
CA VAL A 353 6.01 -13.26 -18.42
C VAL A 353 6.13 -13.56 -19.92
N ASP A 354 6.02 -14.83 -20.32
CA ASP A 354 6.33 -15.31 -21.67
C ASP A 354 5.21 -15.01 -22.68
N GLN A 355 3.94 -15.12 -22.24
CA GLN A 355 2.76 -15.04 -23.10
C GLN A 355 1.90 -13.79 -22.82
N GLY A 356 2.15 -13.08 -21.72
CA GLY A 356 1.37 -11.92 -21.32
C GLY A 356 0.04 -12.24 -20.63
N HIS A 357 -0.36 -13.51 -20.54
CA HIS A 357 -1.62 -13.94 -19.93
C HIS A 357 -1.52 -15.33 -19.31
N TYR A 358 -2.46 -15.66 -18.42
CA TYR A 358 -2.72 -17.01 -17.94
C TYR A 358 -4.22 -17.18 -17.64
N GLN A 359 -4.67 -18.43 -17.60
CA GLN A 359 -6.02 -18.79 -17.19
C GLN A 359 -5.98 -19.79 -16.04
N VAL A 360 -6.68 -19.48 -14.95
CA VAL A 360 -6.81 -20.38 -13.81
C VAL A 360 -7.93 -21.39 -14.01
N THR A 361 -7.90 -22.50 -13.25
CA THR A 361 -8.91 -23.55 -13.35
C THR A 361 -10.22 -23.12 -12.68
N PRO A 362 -11.38 -23.74 -13.04
CA PRO A 362 -12.64 -23.51 -12.34
C PRO A 362 -12.59 -23.85 -10.86
N GLN A 363 -11.78 -24.85 -10.44
CA GLN A 363 -11.57 -25.16 -9.04
C GLN A 363 -10.89 -24.02 -8.29
N MET A 364 -9.88 -23.39 -8.90
CA MET A 364 -9.24 -22.21 -8.32
C MET A 364 -10.22 -21.05 -8.22
N GLN A 365 -11.02 -20.78 -9.26
CA GLN A 365 -12.05 -19.73 -9.22
C GLN A 365 -13.03 -19.93 -8.04
N ALA A 366 -13.43 -21.16 -7.77
CA ALA A 366 -14.29 -21.47 -6.65
C ALA A 366 -13.68 -21.11 -5.27
N THR A 367 -12.34 -21.12 -5.13
CA THR A 367 -11.67 -20.78 -3.85
C THR A 367 -11.70 -19.28 -3.52
N TYR A 368 -11.91 -18.43 -4.53
CA TYR A 368 -12.04 -16.98 -4.36
C TYR A 368 -13.36 -16.42 -4.92
N ALA A 369 -14.41 -17.25 -4.93
CA ALA A 369 -15.75 -16.84 -5.35
C ALA A 369 -16.36 -15.71 -4.49
N ASP A 370 -15.78 -15.44 -3.31
CA ASP A 370 -16.13 -14.30 -2.45
C ASP A 370 -15.52 -12.98 -2.90
N PHE A 371 -14.73 -12.97 -3.97
CA PHE A 371 -14.22 -11.73 -4.58
C PHE A 371 -15.17 -11.26 -5.69
N TYR A 372 -15.65 -10.03 -5.56
CA TYR A 372 -16.41 -9.34 -6.61
C TYR A 372 -15.49 -8.35 -7.32
N GLY A 373 -15.37 -8.43 -8.63
CA GLY A 373 -14.59 -7.50 -9.45
C GLY A 373 -15.50 -6.48 -10.16
N GLY A 374 -15.26 -5.19 -9.92
CA GLY A 374 -15.92 -4.08 -10.58
C GLY A 374 -14.92 -2.98 -10.98
N TYR A 375 -15.33 -2.04 -11.84
CA TYR A 375 -14.49 -0.90 -12.20
C TYR A 375 -15.33 0.36 -12.43
N ALA A 376 -14.67 1.52 -12.31
CA ALA A 376 -15.24 2.82 -12.64
C ALA A 376 -14.31 3.58 -13.59
N ASP A 377 -14.90 4.30 -14.55
CA ASP A 377 -14.19 5.24 -15.40
C ASP A 377 -14.14 6.65 -14.75
N GLU A 378 -13.43 7.57 -15.39
CA GLU A 378 -13.23 8.93 -14.86
C GLU A 378 -14.55 9.67 -14.65
N ALA A 379 -15.51 9.52 -15.53
CA ALA A 379 -16.81 10.18 -15.41
C ALA A 379 -17.64 9.63 -14.22
N GLN A 380 -17.58 8.32 -13.99
CA GLN A 380 -18.20 7.68 -12.82
C GLN A 380 -17.52 8.11 -11.52
N ILE A 381 -16.18 8.25 -11.53
CA ILE A 381 -15.39 8.72 -10.36
C ILE A 381 -15.81 10.14 -10.00
N GLU A 382 -15.84 11.07 -10.96
CA GLU A 382 -16.26 12.46 -10.76
C GLU A 382 -17.71 12.55 -10.27
N ALA A 383 -18.62 11.80 -10.88
CA ALA A 383 -20.00 11.72 -10.45
C ALA A 383 -20.15 11.20 -9.02
N SER A 384 -19.34 10.22 -8.63
CA SER A 384 -19.34 9.64 -7.29
C SER A 384 -18.86 10.64 -6.23
N ILE A 385 -17.75 11.37 -6.50
CA ILE A 385 -17.26 12.43 -5.60
C ILE A 385 -18.35 13.47 -5.37
N LYS A 386 -18.96 13.97 -6.45
CA LYS A 386 -20.01 14.99 -6.40
C LYS A 386 -21.23 14.50 -5.63
N ALA A 387 -21.75 13.32 -5.98
CA ALA A 387 -22.96 12.77 -5.36
C ALA A 387 -22.80 12.52 -3.86
N VAL A 388 -21.68 11.96 -3.42
CA VAL A 388 -21.43 11.74 -2.00
C VAL A 388 -21.31 13.06 -1.25
N TYR A 389 -20.61 14.04 -1.81
CA TYR A 389 -20.50 15.35 -1.20
C TYR A 389 -21.87 16.05 -1.08
N GLU A 390 -22.67 16.10 -2.15
CA GLU A 390 -23.99 16.72 -2.14
C GLU A 390 -24.96 16.06 -1.13
N ALA A 391 -24.85 14.73 -0.98
CA ALA A 391 -25.72 13.99 -0.07
C ALA A 391 -25.30 14.05 1.39
N THR A 392 -24.00 14.18 1.68
CA THR A 392 -23.45 13.93 3.03
C THR A 392 -22.47 14.99 3.54
N GLY A 393 -21.94 15.84 2.66
CA GLY A 393 -20.84 16.76 2.94
C GLY A 393 -19.45 16.07 3.01
N TYR A 394 -19.35 14.75 2.80
CA TYR A 394 -18.09 14.03 2.82
C TYR A 394 -17.40 14.11 1.45
N VAL A 395 -16.11 14.46 1.44
CA VAL A 395 -15.34 14.59 0.22
C VAL A 395 -14.45 13.36 0.03
N LEU A 396 -14.62 12.68 -1.09
CA LEU A 396 -13.80 11.53 -1.47
C LEU A 396 -12.57 11.96 -2.26
N ASP A 397 -11.46 11.22 -2.10
CA ASP A 397 -10.39 11.21 -3.10
C ASP A 397 -10.77 10.33 -4.30
N PRO A 398 -10.11 10.48 -5.47
CA PRO A 398 -10.51 9.75 -6.67
C PRO A 398 -10.39 8.22 -6.52
N HIS A 399 -9.46 7.69 -5.74
CA HIS A 399 -9.32 6.24 -5.53
C HIS A 399 -10.48 5.70 -4.69
N THR A 400 -10.81 6.37 -3.59
CA THR A 400 -11.97 6.02 -2.77
C THR A 400 -13.27 6.13 -3.56
N ALA A 401 -13.37 7.10 -4.47
CA ALA A 401 -14.52 7.27 -5.35
C ALA A 401 -14.68 6.10 -6.34
N VAL A 402 -13.59 5.50 -6.82
CA VAL A 402 -13.65 4.24 -7.58
C VAL A 402 -14.35 3.15 -6.77
N ALA A 403 -13.91 2.92 -5.52
CA ALA A 403 -14.53 1.91 -4.66
C ALA A 403 -16.00 2.25 -4.38
N THR A 404 -16.31 3.50 -4.07
CA THR A 404 -17.70 3.94 -3.82
C THR A 404 -18.62 3.69 -5.01
N SER A 405 -18.14 3.93 -6.24
CA SER A 405 -18.90 3.65 -7.47
C SER A 405 -19.13 2.14 -7.62
N VAL A 406 -18.08 1.34 -7.46
CA VAL A 406 -18.17 -0.13 -7.58
C VAL A 406 -19.05 -0.72 -6.47
N TYR A 407 -19.03 -0.17 -5.26
CA TYR A 407 -19.93 -0.55 -4.19
C TYR A 407 -21.40 -0.32 -4.54
N SER A 408 -21.69 0.80 -5.18
CA SER A 408 -23.06 1.10 -5.67
C SER A 408 -23.52 0.05 -6.67
N ASP A 409 -22.68 -0.28 -7.66
CA ASP A 409 -22.99 -1.31 -8.66
C ASP A 409 -23.17 -2.69 -8.01
N TYR A 410 -22.28 -3.06 -7.09
CA TYR A 410 -22.36 -4.31 -6.32
C TYR A 410 -23.70 -4.45 -5.58
N ARG A 411 -24.12 -3.39 -4.87
CA ARG A 411 -25.42 -3.39 -4.16
C ARG A 411 -26.60 -3.52 -5.11
N GLN A 412 -26.54 -2.81 -6.24
CA GLN A 412 -27.60 -2.87 -7.24
C GLN A 412 -27.70 -4.27 -7.87
N GLU A 413 -26.57 -4.88 -8.19
CA GLU A 413 -26.51 -6.21 -8.83
C GLU A 413 -26.91 -7.35 -7.88
N THR A 414 -26.47 -7.27 -6.62
CA THR A 414 -26.62 -8.41 -5.68
C THR A 414 -27.74 -8.27 -4.67
N GLY A 415 -28.21 -7.04 -4.42
CA GLY A 415 -29.15 -6.74 -3.33
C GLY A 415 -28.56 -6.95 -1.92
N ASP A 416 -27.24 -7.12 -1.78
CA ASP A 416 -26.59 -7.31 -0.49
C ASP A 416 -26.61 -6.02 0.34
N THR A 417 -27.20 -6.09 1.53
CA THR A 417 -27.37 -4.97 2.45
C THR A 417 -26.45 -5.03 3.67
N ARG A 418 -25.47 -5.96 3.67
CA ARG A 418 -24.51 -6.07 4.78
C ARG A 418 -23.71 -4.80 4.94
N PRO A 419 -23.39 -4.42 6.18
CA PRO A 419 -22.45 -3.33 6.43
C PRO A 419 -21.17 -3.54 5.63
N THR A 420 -20.82 -2.55 4.81
CA THR A 420 -19.64 -2.60 3.96
C THR A 420 -18.63 -1.56 4.42
N LEU A 421 -17.41 -2.02 4.64
CA LEU A 421 -16.26 -1.20 4.99
C LEU A 421 -15.52 -0.82 3.71
N ILE A 422 -15.54 0.44 3.33
CA ILE A 422 -14.82 0.97 2.16
C ILE A 422 -13.48 1.53 2.62
N ALA A 423 -12.38 1.04 2.06
CA ALA A 423 -11.05 1.56 2.36
C ALA A 423 -10.87 2.95 1.72
N SER A 424 -10.89 4.00 2.53
CA SER A 424 -10.61 5.38 2.11
C SER A 424 -9.10 5.60 2.14
N THR A 425 -8.47 5.50 0.96
CA THR A 425 -7.03 5.27 0.84
C THR A 425 -6.18 6.52 0.75
N ALA A 426 -6.79 7.68 0.51
CA ALA A 426 -6.09 8.96 0.49
C ALA A 426 -7.01 10.11 0.92
N SER A 427 -6.40 11.18 1.42
CA SER A 427 -7.09 12.45 1.63
C SER A 427 -7.42 13.10 0.29
N PRO A 428 -8.58 13.78 0.14
CA PRO A 428 -8.92 14.55 -1.05
C PRO A 428 -7.87 15.63 -1.37
N TYR A 429 -7.17 16.13 -0.38
CA TYR A 429 -6.10 17.13 -0.52
C TYR A 429 -4.84 16.60 -1.20
N LYS A 430 -4.71 15.28 -1.37
CA LYS A 430 -3.60 14.70 -2.11
C LYS A 430 -3.76 14.81 -3.63
N PHE A 431 -5.00 14.89 -4.09
CA PHE A 431 -5.37 14.98 -5.50
C PHE A 431 -6.35 16.14 -5.75
N PRO A 432 -6.00 17.38 -5.35
CA PRO A 432 -6.95 18.49 -5.32
C PRO A 432 -7.51 18.80 -6.71
N ARG A 433 -6.71 18.67 -7.78
CA ARG A 433 -7.15 18.90 -9.15
C ARG A 433 -8.26 17.93 -9.56
N SER A 434 -8.04 16.65 -9.37
CA SER A 434 -9.05 15.62 -9.72
C SER A 434 -10.32 15.74 -8.88
N VAL A 435 -10.20 16.12 -7.61
CA VAL A 435 -11.36 16.35 -6.73
C VAL A 435 -12.12 17.61 -7.18
N MET A 436 -11.41 18.70 -7.42
CA MET A 436 -12.04 19.97 -7.81
C MET A 436 -12.73 19.90 -9.19
N GLN A 437 -12.22 19.09 -10.14
CA GLN A 437 -12.87 18.82 -11.42
C GLN A 437 -14.27 18.22 -11.27
N SER A 438 -14.53 17.52 -10.17
CA SER A 438 -15.87 16.98 -9.87
C SER A 438 -16.89 18.07 -9.49
N PHE A 439 -16.43 19.25 -9.10
CA PHE A 439 -17.30 20.35 -8.64
C PHE A 439 -17.42 21.48 -9.65
N GLN A 440 -16.40 21.72 -10.48
CA GLN A 440 -16.37 22.85 -11.41
C GLN A 440 -15.39 22.59 -12.57
N ASP A 441 -15.62 23.29 -13.68
CA ASP A 441 -14.62 23.37 -14.75
C ASP A 441 -13.38 24.11 -14.25
N LEU A 442 -12.20 23.54 -14.48
CA LEU A 442 -10.94 24.10 -14.05
C LEU A 442 -10.15 24.70 -15.20
N ASP A 443 -9.59 25.89 -14.98
CA ASP A 443 -8.52 26.38 -15.81
C ASP A 443 -7.29 25.42 -15.68
N PRO A 444 -6.76 24.90 -16.79
CA PRO A 444 -5.58 24.02 -16.76
C PRO A 444 -4.34 24.66 -16.09
N GLU A 445 -4.21 25.98 -16.17
CA GLU A 445 -3.06 26.73 -15.65
C GLU A 445 -3.18 27.05 -14.15
N VAL A 446 -4.31 26.76 -13.50
CA VAL A 446 -4.45 27.03 -12.08
C VAL A 446 -3.49 26.14 -11.28
N ASP A 447 -2.79 26.72 -10.33
CA ASP A 447 -1.84 26.00 -9.47
C ASP A 447 -2.55 25.10 -8.46
N ASP A 448 -1.99 23.90 -8.21
CA ASP A 448 -2.56 22.92 -7.31
C ASP A 448 -2.68 23.40 -5.84
N LEU A 449 -1.78 24.29 -5.38
CA LEU A 449 -1.90 24.88 -4.04
C LEU A 449 -3.10 25.85 -3.94
N THR A 450 -3.41 26.55 -5.02
CA THR A 450 -4.65 27.35 -5.15
C THR A 450 -5.88 26.43 -5.09
N LEU A 451 -5.83 25.28 -5.75
CA LEU A 451 -6.93 24.30 -5.71
C LEU A 451 -7.13 23.73 -4.31
N VAL A 452 -6.07 23.55 -3.53
CA VAL A 452 -6.16 23.17 -2.12
C VAL A 452 -6.95 24.19 -1.31
N ASP A 453 -6.69 25.50 -1.49
CA ASP A 453 -7.43 26.56 -0.79
C ASP A 453 -8.91 26.60 -1.23
N GLN A 454 -9.18 26.40 -2.53
CA GLN A 454 -10.54 26.30 -3.04
C GLN A 454 -11.28 25.08 -2.50
N LEU A 455 -10.59 23.93 -2.38
CA LEU A 455 -11.15 22.70 -1.83
C LEU A 455 -11.55 22.89 -0.36
N GLU A 456 -10.72 23.55 0.45
CA GLU A 456 -11.08 23.90 1.83
C GLU A 456 -12.31 24.81 1.88
N ALA A 457 -12.36 25.82 1.02
CA ALA A 457 -13.49 26.76 0.97
C ALA A 457 -14.81 26.06 0.57
N ILE A 458 -14.76 25.07 -0.32
CA ILE A 458 -15.94 24.32 -0.74
C ILE A 458 -16.33 23.27 0.30
N SER A 459 -15.37 22.47 0.76
CA SER A 459 -15.64 21.31 1.63
C SER A 459 -15.85 21.68 3.09
N GLY A 460 -15.29 22.81 3.54
CA GLY A 460 -15.20 23.14 4.97
C GLY A 460 -14.29 22.20 5.78
N VAL A 461 -13.58 21.29 5.12
CA VAL A 461 -12.62 20.38 5.77
C VAL A 461 -11.27 21.10 5.88
N PRO A 462 -10.68 21.24 7.09
CA PRO A 462 -9.38 21.88 7.24
C PRO A 462 -8.28 21.19 6.46
N GLN A 463 -7.32 21.96 5.95
CA GLN A 463 -6.15 21.40 5.28
C GLN A 463 -5.33 20.56 6.27
N PRO A 464 -4.91 19.33 5.90
CA PRO A 464 -4.05 18.51 6.74
C PRO A 464 -2.69 19.19 7.01
N ALA A 465 -2.11 18.94 8.18
CA ALA A 465 -0.79 19.47 8.54
C ALA A 465 0.27 19.18 7.47
N ALA A 466 0.24 18.01 6.87
CA ALA A 466 1.14 17.61 5.78
C ALA A 466 1.06 18.52 4.54
N VAL A 467 -0.10 19.12 4.25
CA VAL A 467 -0.27 20.07 3.14
C VAL A 467 0.21 21.46 3.53
N LEU A 468 -0.12 21.90 4.75
CA LEU A 468 0.34 23.19 5.28
C LEU A 468 1.88 23.23 5.38
N GLU A 469 2.50 22.12 5.79
CA GLU A 469 3.96 22.00 5.82
C GLU A 469 4.57 22.16 4.44
N VAL A 470 4.02 21.53 3.41
CA VAL A 470 4.53 21.65 2.03
C VAL A 470 4.45 23.07 1.52
N LYS A 471 3.38 23.80 1.82
CA LYS A 471 3.23 25.22 1.44
C LYS A 471 4.31 26.13 2.04
N ALA A 472 4.77 25.81 3.24
CA ALA A 472 5.75 26.61 3.99
C ALA A 472 7.20 26.10 3.85
N ALA A 473 7.41 24.90 3.29
CA ALA A 473 8.69 24.23 3.31
C ALA A 473 9.66 24.75 2.24
N GLN A 474 10.94 24.71 2.57
CA GLN A 474 12.01 24.98 1.62
C GLN A 474 12.40 23.73 0.85
N ILE A 475 12.74 23.86 -0.42
CA ILE A 475 13.28 22.78 -1.23
C ILE A 475 14.65 22.36 -0.68
N ARG A 476 14.78 21.09 -0.34
CA ARG A 476 16.00 20.46 0.19
C ARG A 476 16.71 19.58 -0.84
N HIS A 477 15.98 19.04 -1.80
CA HIS A 477 16.46 18.11 -2.81
C HIS A 477 16.25 18.71 -4.20
N ASN A 478 17.32 18.92 -4.95
CA ASN A 478 17.27 19.54 -6.28
C ASN A 478 18.14 18.84 -7.32
N GLU A 479 18.72 17.69 -6.96
CA GLU A 479 19.56 16.92 -7.86
C GLU A 479 18.72 16.29 -8.98
N VAL A 480 19.20 16.40 -10.20
CA VAL A 480 18.61 15.78 -11.39
C VAL A 480 19.72 15.12 -12.19
N VAL A 481 19.53 13.85 -12.55
CA VAL A 481 20.49 13.06 -13.34
C VAL A 481 19.77 12.37 -14.49
N ASP A 482 20.53 11.84 -15.44
CA ASP A 482 20.03 10.85 -16.40
C ASP A 482 20.05 9.45 -15.77
N VAL A 483 19.48 8.46 -16.46
CA VAL A 483 19.43 7.08 -15.98
C VAL A 483 20.83 6.50 -15.71
N ALA A 484 21.82 6.85 -16.54
CA ALA A 484 23.20 6.39 -16.39
C ALA A 484 23.88 6.99 -15.13
N GLY A 485 23.50 8.21 -14.74
CA GLY A 485 24.01 8.92 -13.56
C GLY A 485 23.47 8.37 -12.22
N MET A 486 22.43 7.55 -12.21
CA MET A 486 21.81 7.05 -10.97
C MET A 486 22.80 6.30 -10.06
N LYS A 487 23.67 5.46 -10.62
CA LYS A 487 24.71 4.74 -9.83
C LYS A 487 25.67 5.70 -9.13
N ALA A 488 26.19 6.69 -9.85
CA ALA A 488 27.11 7.68 -9.31
C ALA A 488 26.43 8.52 -8.20
N SER A 489 25.17 8.90 -8.40
CA SER A 489 24.40 9.62 -7.39
C SER A 489 24.24 8.80 -6.10
N ILE A 490 23.93 7.49 -6.18
CA ILE A 490 23.86 6.62 -5.00
C ILE A 490 25.20 6.60 -4.26
N LEU A 491 26.30 6.34 -4.96
CA LEU A 491 27.62 6.27 -4.34
C LEU A 491 27.97 7.59 -3.63
N ALA A 492 27.73 8.73 -4.26
CA ALA A 492 27.93 10.04 -3.65
C ALA A 492 27.11 10.25 -2.36
N LYS A 493 25.84 9.78 -2.31
CA LYS A 493 24.99 9.85 -1.10
C LYS A 493 25.48 8.92 0.01
N LEU A 494 26.22 7.87 -0.33
CA LEU A 494 26.82 6.94 0.62
C LEU A 494 28.25 7.38 1.03
N GLY A 495 28.80 8.43 0.42
CA GLY A 495 30.16 8.89 0.67
C GLY A 495 31.26 8.03 0.02
N LEU A 496 30.94 7.39 -1.12
CA LEU A 496 31.78 6.44 -1.85
C LEU A 496 32.21 6.97 -3.22
#